data_a4eb8e6559b90aeedd36f0c79de3b620
#
_entry.id   a4eb8e6559b90aeedd36f0c79de3b620
#
_cell.length_a   1.000
_cell.length_b   1.000
_cell.length_c   1.000
_cell.angle_alpha   90.00
_cell.angle_beta   90.00
_cell.angle_gamma   90.00
#
_symmetry.space_group_name_H-M   'P 1'
#
loop_
_entity.id
_entity.type
_entity.pdbx_description
1 polymer ?
#
loop_
_entity_poly.entity_id
_entity_poly.type
_entity_poly.pdbx_seq_one_letter_code
_entity_poly.pdbx_strand_id
1 'polypeptide(L)'
;MSQVLPERSSRAPDRFQPSGVVDPLERVRSLLDQTLGEEIASMLTDVRAFSPPVDIEETDDAYVIEADLPGVKREDIDLELEGNELQVSGEIKQREGKFRRRTRRVGRFELRVALPDRVDGGAVNAKLDHGVLTVRVPKAEKAHRRKIDVKA
;
A
#
# COMPACT_ATOMS: atom_id res chain seq x y z
N MET A 1 -28.99 -71.56 34.63
CA MET A 1 -29.76 -70.29 34.49
C MET A 1 -28.84 -69.21 34.00
N SER A 2 -28.91 -68.94 32.70
CA SER A 2 -28.12 -67.91 32.07
C SER A 2 -28.97 -66.65 32.05
N GLN A 3 -28.56 -65.62 32.74
CA GLN A 3 -29.14 -64.27 32.62
C GLN A 3 -28.50 -63.59 31.42
N VAL A 4 -29.30 -63.38 30.39
CA VAL A 4 -28.93 -62.52 29.24
C VAL A 4 -29.11 -61.06 29.71
N LEU A 5 -28.02 -60.31 29.79
CA LEU A 5 -28.03 -58.90 29.98
C LEU A 5 -28.44 -58.22 28.67
N PRO A 6 -29.32 -57.23 28.70
CA PRO A 6 -29.65 -56.49 27.50
C PRO A 6 -28.49 -55.59 27.08
N GLU A 7 -28.09 -55.72 25.84
CA GLU A 7 -27.14 -54.80 25.18
C GLU A 7 -27.66 -53.36 25.23
N ARG A 8 -26.91 -52.54 25.89
CA ARG A 8 -27.09 -51.09 25.78
C ARG A 8 -26.62 -50.66 24.41
N SER A 9 -27.59 -50.46 23.55
CA SER A 9 -27.40 -49.71 22.32
C SER A 9 -26.89 -48.30 22.67
N SER A 10 -25.60 -48.08 22.51
CA SER A 10 -24.99 -46.76 22.61
C SER A 10 -25.32 -46.01 21.34
N ARG A 11 -26.43 -45.27 21.37
CA ARG A 11 -26.75 -44.30 20.39
C ARG A 11 -25.72 -43.17 20.50
N ALA A 12 -24.80 -43.10 19.53
CA ALA A 12 -23.91 -41.95 19.35
C ALA A 12 -24.75 -40.67 19.18
N PRO A 13 -24.38 -39.57 19.83
CA PRO A 13 -25.07 -38.33 19.62
C PRO A 13 -24.85 -37.90 18.17
N ASP A 14 -25.96 -37.62 17.50
CA ASP A 14 -25.97 -36.95 16.20
C ASP A 14 -24.98 -35.79 16.20
N ARG A 15 -23.96 -35.89 15.39
CA ARG A 15 -23.12 -34.74 15.04
C ARG A 15 -24.04 -33.74 14.38
N PHE A 16 -24.37 -32.69 15.10
CA PHE A 16 -24.96 -31.49 14.60
C PHE A 16 -24.00 -30.97 13.51
N GLN A 17 -24.32 -31.28 12.27
CA GLN A 17 -23.70 -30.58 11.14
C GLN A 17 -24.36 -29.22 11.09
N PRO A 18 -23.62 -28.13 11.29
CA PRO A 18 -24.16 -26.82 11.01
C PRO A 18 -24.32 -26.74 9.49
N SER A 19 -25.55 -26.98 9.05
CA SER A 19 -25.96 -26.76 7.67
C SER A 19 -25.70 -25.29 7.32
N GLY A 20 -24.71 -25.06 6.45
CA GLY A 20 -24.76 -23.94 5.51
C GLY A 20 -24.75 -22.56 6.12
N VAL A 21 -23.88 -22.24 7.04
CA VAL A 21 -23.48 -20.85 7.25
C VAL A 21 -22.45 -20.54 6.18
N VAL A 22 -22.94 -20.16 5.01
CA VAL A 22 -22.12 -19.52 3.99
C VAL A 22 -21.64 -18.23 4.64
N ASP A 23 -20.33 -18.11 4.83
CA ASP A 23 -19.70 -16.92 5.35
C ASP A 23 -20.22 -15.69 4.59
N PRO A 24 -20.77 -14.66 5.26
CA PRO A 24 -21.27 -13.47 4.60
C PRO A 24 -20.24 -12.83 3.67
N LEU A 25 -18.95 -13.01 3.95
CA LEU A 25 -17.84 -12.58 3.11
C LEU A 25 -17.73 -13.36 1.79
N GLU A 26 -18.03 -14.65 1.79
CA GLU A 26 -18.07 -15.43 0.54
C GLU A 26 -19.25 -15.05 -0.35
N ARG A 27 -20.40 -14.71 0.22
CA ARG A 27 -21.53 -14.20 -0.53
C ARG A 27 -21.24 -12.84 -1.16
N VAL A 28 -20.60 -11.94 -0.44
CA VAL A 28 -20.18 -10.65 -0.97
C VAL A 28 -19.14 -10.84 -2.07
N ARG A 29 -18.22 -11.78 -1.90
CA ARG A 29 -17.21 -12.11 -2.91
C ARG A 29 -17.81 -12.67 -4.20
N SER A 30 -18.77 -13.58 -4.09
CA SER A 30 -19.43 -14.18 -5.25
C SER A 30 -20.38 -13.21 -5.97
N LEU A 31 -20.99 -12.27 -5.24
CA LEU A 31 -21.78 -11.19 -5.82
C LEU A 31 -20.91 -10.14 -6.52
N LEU A 32 -19.73 -9.88 -5.99
CA LEU A 32 -18.72 -9.02 -6.60
C LEU A 32 -18.18 -9.63 -7.89
N ASP A 33 -17.93 -10.93 -7.93
CA ASP A 33 -17.46 -11.62 -9.14
C ASP A 33 -18.49 -11.69 -10.26
N GLN A 34 -19.79 -11.65 -9.95
CA GLN A 34 -20.86 -11.78 -10.93
C GLN A 34 -21.39 -10.45 -11.50
N THR A 35 -21.29 -9.36 -10.75
CA THR A 35 -21.91 -8.07 -11.12
C THR A 35 -20.93 -6.97 -11.51
N LEU A 36 -19.68 -7.16 -11.23
CA LEU A 36 -18.66 -6.15 -11.40
C LEU A 36 -17.64 -6.65 -12.41
N GLY A 37 -17.89 -6.34 -13.68
CA GLY A 37 -16.99 -6.68 -14.78
C GLY A 37 -15.54 -6.24 -14.55
N GLU A 38 -14.67 -6.54 -15.50
CA GLU A 38 -13.23 -6.31 -15.47
C GLU A 38 -12.80 -4.88 -15.05
N GLU A 39 -13.69 -3.89 -15.20
CA GLU A 39 -13.44 -2.50 -14.80
C GLU A 39 -13.28 -2.32 -13.28
N ILE A 40 -14.06 -3.06 -12.50
CA ILE A 40 -13.95 -2.98 -11.03
C ILE A 40 -12.86 -3.92 -10.51
N ALA A 41 -12.61 -5.02 -11.21
CA ALA A 41 -11.42 -5.83 -10.92
C ALA A 41 -10.14 -4.99 -11.10
N SER A 42 -10.09 -4.09 -12.08
CA SER A 42 -8.96 -3.17 -12.26
C SER A 42 -8.91 -2.09 -11.18
N MET A 43 -10.06 -1.55 -10.75
CA MET A 43 -10.13 -0.63 -9.62
C MET A 43 -9.73 -1.29 -8.29
N LEU A 44 -10.10 -2.55 -8.08
CA LEU A 44 -9.69 -3.32 -6.90
C LEU A 44 -8.21 -3.73 -6.96
N THR A 45 -7.62 -3.78 -8.17
CA THR A 45 -6.19 -4.00 -8.34
C THR A 45 -5.40 -2.73 -7.97
N ASP A 46 -5.97 -1.56 -8.21
CA ASP A 46 -5.39 -0.28 -7.76
C ASP A 46 -5.41 -0.13 -6.23
N VAL A 47 -6.38 -0.71 -5.56
CA VAL A 47 -6.43 -0.79 -4.07
C VAL A 47 -5.31 -1.66 -3.48
N ARG A 48 -4.62 -2.45 -4.29
CA ARG A 48 -3.50 -3.31 -3.87
C ARG A 48 -2.12 -2.73 -4.12
N ALA A 49 -2.02 -1.46 -4.53
CA ALA A 49 -0.74 -0.78 -4.57
C ALA A 49 -0.14 -0.76 -3.16
N PHE A 50 1.10 -1.20 -3.02
CA PHE A 50 1.79 -1.11 -1.74
C PHE A 50 2.56 0.21 -1.65
N SER A 51 2.73 0.71 -0.43
CA SER A 51 3.59 1.86 -0.18
C SER A 51 5.02 1.36 0.09
N PRO A 52 6.02 1.83 -0.66
CA PRO A 52 7.41 1.49 -0.38
C PRO A 52 7.86 2.10 0.96
N PRO A 53 8.86 1.51 1.63
CA PRO A 53 9.52 2.14 2.77
C PRO A 53 10.07 3.51 2.38
N VAL A 54 9.86 4.50 3.24
CA VAL A 54 10.23 5.89 2.96
C VAL A 54 10.74 6.59 4.21
N ASP A 55 11.80 7.36 4.05
CA ASP A 55 12.27 8.34 5.02
C ASP A 55 12.04 9.75 4.47
N ILE A 56 11.61 10.65 5.31
CA ILE A 56 11.37 12.05 4.97
C ILE A 56 12.16 12.92 5.95
N GLU A 57 13.17 13.58 5.43
CA GLU A 57 13.97 14.54 6.18
C GLU A 57 13.54 15.97 5.85
N GLU A 58 13.37 16.78 6.84
CA GLU A 58 13.17 18.21 6.69
C GLU A 58 14.46 18.95 7.03
N THR A 59 14.97 19.71 6.07
CA THR A 59 16.08 20.63 6.26
C THR A 59 15.58 22.06 6.33
N ASP A 60 16.45 23.03 6.58
CA ASP A 60 16.05 24.44 6.62
C ASP A 60 15.48 24.94 5.29
N ASP A 61 15.93 24.40 4.18
CA ASP A 61 15.64 24.86 2.82
C ASP A 61 14.90 23.86 1.93
N ALA A 62 14.77 22.60 2.35
CA ALA A 62 14.16 21.56 1.52
C ALA A 62 13.60 20.40 2.33
N TYR A 63 12.77 19.61 1.67
CA TYR A 63 12.41 18.25 2.07
C TYR A 63 13.20 17.26 1.23
N VAL A 64 13.76 16.24 1.87
CA VAL A 64 14.45 15.13 1.22
C VAL A 64 13.66 13.86 1.49
N ILE A 65 13.16 13.26 0.44
CA ILE A 65 12.36 12.03 0.50
C ILE A 65 13.20 10.89 -0.10
N GLU A 66 13.42 9.85 0.67
CA GLU A 66 14.14 8.66 0.25
C GLU A 66 13.22 7.45 0.30
N ALA A 67 12.98 6.81 -0.84
CA ALA A 67 12.12 5.65 -0.96
C ALA A 67 12.89 4.44 -1.49
N ASP A 68 12.68 3.29 -0.87
CA ASP A 68 13.27 2.02 -1.30
C ASP A 68 12.49 1.43 -2.48
N LEU A 69 13.10 1.44 -3.64
CA LEU A 69 12.56 0.91 -4.89
C LEU A 69 13.52 -0.08 -5.55
N PRO A 70 13.79 -1.23 -4.92
CA PRO A 70 14.78 -2.18 -5.40
C PRO A 70 14.37 -2.79 -6.74
N GLY A 71 15.27 -2.74 -7.69
CA GLY A 71 15.07 -3.34 -9.01
C GLY A 71 14.13 -2.57 -9.95
N VAL A 72 13.68 -1.38 -9.56
CA VAL A 72 12.87 -0.51 -10.42
C VAL A 72 13.76 0.29 -11.34
N LYS A 73 13.36 0.41 -12.60
CA LYS A 73 14.05 1.26 -13.55
C LYS A 73 13.47 2.67 -13.49
N ARG A 74 14.30 3.65 -13.83
CA ARG A 74 13.88 5.05 -13.89
C ARG A 74 12.65 5.29 -14.76
N GLU A 75 12.55 4.60 -15.90
CA GLU A 75 11.42 4.69 -16.81
C GLU A 75 10.11 4.09 -16.28
N ASP A 76 10.18 3.28 -15.23
CA ASP A 76 9.02 2.65 -14.59
C ASP A 76 8.54 3.43 -13.34
N ILE A 77 9.06 4.64 -13.12
CA ILE A 77 8.70 5.51 -12.00
C ILE A 77 8.06 6.79 -12.54
N ASP A 78 6.85 7.08 -12.08
CA ASP A 78 6.17 8.35 -12.29
C ASP A 78 6.25 9.18 -11.01
N LEU A 79 6.68 10.43 -11.17
CA LEU A 79 6.83 11.41 -10.09
C LEU A 79 6.03 12.65 -10.41
N GLU A 80 5.07 12.97 -9.58
CA GLU A 80 4.20 14.14 -9.72
C GLU A 80 4.21 14.98 -8.45
N LEU A 81 4.17 16.28 -8.60
CA LEU A 81 4.00 17.23 -7.51
C LEU A 81 2.81 18.12 -7.82
N GLU A 82 1.77 18.00 -7.00
CA GLU A 82 0.60 18.85 -7.08
C GLU A 82 0.48 19.70 -5.81
N GLY A 83 0.68 21.01 -5.96
CA GLY A 83 0.73 21.91 -4.82
C GLY A 83 1.89 21.55 -3.88
N ASN A 84 1.58 21.01 -2.74
CA ASN A 84 2.54 20.53 -1.73
C ASN A 84 2.44 19.00 -1.49
N GLU A 85 1.76 18.28 -2.34
CA GLU A 85 1.68 16.81 -2.29
C GLU A 85 2.57 16.20 -3.38
N LEU A 86 3.55 15.42 -2.94
CA LEU A 86 4.39 14.61 -3.80
C LEU A 86 3.80 13.23 -3.96
N GLN A 87 3.58 12.81 -5.19
CA GLN A 87 3.13 11.47 -5.54
C GLN A 87 4.22 10.74 -6.31
N VAL A 88 4.55 9.54 -5.85
CA VAL A 88 5.47 8.62 -6.51
C VAL A 88 4.71 7.34 -6.79
N SER A 89 4.68 6.92 -8.05
CA SER A 89 4.01 5.69 -8.44
C SER A 89 4.84 4.91 -9.45
N GLY A 90 4.52 3.64 -9.60
CA GLY A 90 5.20 2.78 -10.55
C GLY A 90 4.88 1.32 -10.33
N GLU A 91 5.69 0.47 -10.94
CA GLU A 91 5.51 -0.98 -10.85
C GLU A 91 6.85 -1.68 -10.67
N ILE A 92 6.90 -2.60 -9.71
CA ILE A 92 7.96 -3.58 -9.60
C ILE A 92 7.52 -4.81 -10.36
N LYS A 93 8.20 -5.10 -11.47
CA LYS A 93 7.84 -6.22 -12.36
C LYS A 93 7.93 -7.54 -11.64
N GLN A 94 6.85 -8.29 -11.76
CA GLN A 94 6.75 -9.63 -11.24
C GLN A 94 7.53 -10.60 -12.13
N ARG A 95 8.38 -11.40 -11.51
CA ARG A 95 9.08 -12.49 -12.20
C ARG A 95 8.22 -13.74 -12.20
N GLU A 96 8.07 -14.37 -13.34
CA GLU A 96 7.43 -15.68 -13.47
C GLU A 96 8.35 -16.79 -12.96
N GLY A 97 7.78 -17.82 -12.36
CA GLY A 97 8.52 -18.98 -11.89
C GLY A 97 7.76 -19.76 -10.81
N LYS A 98 8.31 -20.92 -10.47
CA LYS A 98 7.85 -21.74 -9.34
C LYS A 98 8.67 -21.38 -8.10
N PHE A 99 8.08 -20.63 -7.18
CA PHE A 99 8.77 -20.18 -5.98
C PHE A 99 8.46 -21.11 -4.80
N ARG A 100 9.48 -21.53 -4.08
CA ARG A 100 9.32 -22.20 -2.78
C ARG A 100 8.95 -21.23 -1.67
N ARG A 101 9.43 -20.00 -1.78
CA ARG A 101 9.12 -18.90 -0.86
C ARG A 101 9.12 -17.60 -1.62
N ARG A 102 8.13 -16.78 -1.36
CA ARG A 102 7.96 -15.48 -2.00
C ARG A 102 7.54 -14.45 -0.97
N THR A 103 8.47 -13.60 -0.60
CA THR A 103 8.26 -12.53 0.41
C THR A 103 8.57 -11.14 -0.13
N ARG A 104 9.20 -11.06 -1.32
CA ARG A 104 9.47 -9.78 -1.97
C ARG A 104 8.16 -9.13 -2.40
N ARG A 105 8.01 -7.85 -2.13
CA ARG A 105 6.88 -7.08 -2.65
C ARG A 105 7.10 -6.77 -4.11
N VAL A 106 6.12 -7.09 -4.93
CA VAL A 106 6.09 -6.83 -6.36
C VAL A 106 4.71 -6.31 -6.76
N GLY A 107 4.61 -5.72 -7.93
CA GLY A 107 3.40 -5.11 -8.44
C GLY A 107 3.42 -3.60 -8.33
N ARG A 108 2.26 -2.98 -8.39
CA ARG A 108 2.13 -1.53 -8.34
C ARG A 108 2.44 -0.98 -6.96
N PHE A 109 3.14 0.13 -6.92
CA PHE A 109 3.37 0.90 -5.71
C PHE A 109 2.90 2.33 -5.87
N GLU A 110 2.51 2.91 -4.77
CA GLU A 110 2.13 4.31 -4.68
C GLU A 110 2.56 4.88 -3.33
N LEU A 111 3.21 6.02 -3.39
CA LEU A 111 3.61 6.79 -2.22
C LEU A 111 3.10 8.22 -2.37
N ARG A 112 2.36 8.69 -1.39
CA ARG A 112 1.91 10.07 -1.30
C ARG A 112 2.50 10.73 -0.07
N VAL A 113 3.12 11.88 -0.27
CA VAL A 113 3.76 12.65 0.78
C VAL A 113 3.20 14.06 0.76
N ALA A 114 2.44 14.42 1.78
CA ALA A 114 2.01 15.79 2.00
C ALA A 114 3.11 16.58 2.71
N LEU A 115 3.57 17.63 2.08
CA LEU A 115 4.61 18.51 2.64
C LEU A 115 3.96 19.67 3.37
N PRO A 116 4.41 19.98 4.61
CA PRO A 116 3.70 20.98 5.46
C PRO A 116 3.87 22.41 4.99
N ASP A 117 4.96 22.73 4.28
CA ASP A 117 5.24 24.08 3.79
C ASP A 117 4.99 24.21 2.28
N ARG A 118 4.93 25.45 1.82
CA ARG A 118 4.96 25.72 0.38
C ARG A 118 6.30 25.29 -0.19
N VAL A 119 6.24 24.65 -1.34
CA VAL A 119 7.41 24.13 -2.04
C VAL A 119 7.58 24.76 -3.40
N ASP A 120 8.83 24.80 -3.88
CA ASP A 120 9.15 25.23 -5.22
C ASP A 120 9.16 24.03 -6.19
N GLY A 121 8.03 23.83 -6.87
CA GLY A 121 7.87 22.74 -7.83
C GLY A 121 8.80 22.81 -9.03
N GLY A 122 9.29 24.00 -9.38
CA GLY A 122 10.23 24.19 -10.49
C GLY A 122 11.66 23.77 -10.19
N ALA A 123 12.01 23.60 -8.91
CA ALA A 123 13.36 23.26 -8.46
C ALA A 123 13.47 21.85 -7.85
N VAL A 124 12.48 21.01 -8.06
CA VAL A 124 12.50 19.61 -7.60
C VAL A 124 13.56 18.82 -8.36
N ASN A 125 14.36 18.06 -7.63
CA ASN A 125 15.36 17.16 -8.18
C ASN A 125 15.12 15.75 -7.68
N ALA A 126 15.18 14.76 -8.57
CA ALA A 126 15.01 13.37 -8.26
C ALA A 126 16.15 12.53 -8.83
N LYS A 127 16.67 11.61 -8.04
CA LYS A 127 17.74 10.69 -8.42
C LYS A 127 17.40 9.29 -7.96
N LEU A 128 17.53 8.31 -8.85
CA LEU A 128 17.49 6.89 -8.52
C LEU A 128 18.91 6.32 -8.53
N ASP A 129 19.35 5.83 -7.40
CA ASP A 129 20.69 5.27 -7.23
C ASP A 129 20.64 4.05 -6.31
N HIS A 130 21.23 2.93 -6.75
CA HIS A 130 21.28 1.68 -5.98
C HIS A 130 19.93 1.24 -5.38
N GLY A 131 18.83 1.44 -6.11
CA GLY A 131 17.49 1.06 -5.66
C GLY A 131 16.85 2.01 -4.65
N VAL A 132 17.44 3.18 -4.43
CA VAL A 132 16.87 4.26 -3.60
C VAL A 132 16.53 5.45 -4.47
N LEU A 133 15.26 5.85 -4.43
CA LEU A 133 14.80 7.09 -5.05
C LEU A 133 14.95 8.22 -4.03
N THR A 134 15.80 9.19 -4.34
CA THR A 134 15.96 10.41 -3.53
C THR A 134 15.31 11.57 -4.26
N VAL A 135 14.31 12.19 -3.65
CA VAL A 135 13.64 13.38 -4.17
C VAL A 135 13.90 14.54 -3.23
N ARG A 136 14.51 15.60 -3.77
CA ARG A 136 14.72 16.85 -3.05
C ARG A 136 13.72 17.89 -3.52
N VAL A 137 12.89 18.34 -2.60
CA VAL A 137 11.86 19.36 -2.86
C VAL A 137 12.21 20.62 -2.09
N PRO A 138 12.73 21.65 -2.75
CA PRO A 138 13.04 22.92 -2.08
C PRO A 138 11.79 23.57 -1.53
N LYS A 139 11.91 24.17 -0.36
CA LYS A 139 10.88 25.05 0.19
C LYS A 139 10.81 26.31 -0.67
N ALA A 140 9.60 26.77 -0.95
CA ALA A 140 9.42 28.11 -1.53
C ALA A 140 10.06 29.14 -0.59
N GLU A 141 10.63 30.20 -1.15
CA GLU A 141 11.25 31.26 -0.36
C GLU A 141 10.30 31.66 0.77
N LYS A 142 10.77 31.50 2.01
CA LYS A 142 10.05 31.97 3.18
C LYS A 142 9.77 33.44 2.95
N ALA A 143 8.50 33.83 2.86
CA ALA A 143 8.12 35.20 3.16
C ALA A 143 8.89 35.53 4.44
N HIS A 144 9.88 36.42 4.33
CA HIS A 144 10.79 36.73 5.40
C HIS A 144 9.98 36.90 6.68
N ARG A 145 10.22 36.12 7.72
CA ARG A 145 9.71 36.37 9.05
C ARG A 145 10.23 37.74 9.45
N ARG A 146 9.41 38.74 9.17
CA ARG A 146 9.72 40.10 9.53
C ARG A 146 9.52 40.17 11.03
N LYS A 147 10.61 40.26 11.77
CA LYS A 147 10.56 40.61 13.20
C LYS A 147 10.03 42.02 13.28
N ILE A 148 8.83 42.17 13.79
CA ILE A 148 8.21 43.47 14.00
C ILE A 148 8.61 43.91 15.42
N ASP A 149 9.43 44.93 15.51
CA ASP A 149 9.76 45.56 16.80
C ASP A 149 8.58 46.43 17.25
N VAL A 150 8.00 46.05 18.37
CA VAL A 150 6.93 46.85 19.00
C VAL A 150 7.58 48.06 19.67
N LYS A 151 7.34 49.24 19.12
CA LYS A 151 7.73 50.48 19.78
C LYS A 151 6.70 50.82 20.84
N ALA A 152 7.20 51.14 22.04
CA ALA A 152 6.37 51.62 23.12
C ALA A 152 5.91 53.08 22.84
#